data_20485b38a68d8b502602195323de485b
#
_entry.id   20485b38a68d8b502602195323de485b
#
_cell.length_a   1.000
_cell.length_b   1.000
_cell.length_c   1.000
_cell.angle_alpha   90.00
_cell.angle_beta   90.00
_cell.angle_gamma   90.00
#
_symmetry.space_group_name_H-M   'P 1'
#
loop_
_entity.id
_entity.type
_entity.pdbx_description
1 polymer ?
#
loop_
_entity_poly.entity_id
_entity_poly.type
_entity_poly.pdbx_seq_one_letter_code
_entity_poly.pdbx_strand_id
1 'polypeptide(L)'
;MKDLSTLDSLITGRVEPHIYAFTTNTIPNYLKVGDTYRPVSKRLNEWRDHFPNLEKKFEGSAKITDDVYFRDFAVHQFLETDRDRTRLQSEELPAGIYYSKEFFKAATVDDVREAIEDINEDYREKAGKYHYYDATTQLPTTEKYASLECGFLALISKRQSMHLSKP
;
A
#
# COMPACT_ATOMS: atom_id res chain seq x y z
N MET A 1 12.04 -13.47 -19.97
CA MET A 1 13.02 -12.97 -18.99
C MET A 1 12.66 -13.55 -17.64
N LYS A 2 13.53 -14.35 -17.05
CA LYS A 2 13.29 -14.87 -15.71
C LYS A 2 13.40 -13.71 -14.72
N ASP A 3 12.38 -13.51 -13.93
CA ASP A 3 12.33 -12.45 -12.94
C ASP A 3 13.33 -12.73 -11.81
N LEU A 4 14.46 -12.03 -11.88
CA LEU A 4 15.53 -12.13 -10.89
C LEU A 4 15.11 -11.64 -9.50
N SER A 5 14.08 -10.77 -9.41
CA SER A 5 13.59 -10.27 -8.14
C SER A 5 12.91 -11.36 -7.31
N THR A 6 12.18 -12.27 -7.96
CA THR A 6 11.58 -13.42 -7.28
C THR A 6 12.64 -14.41 -6.79
N LEU A 7 13.70 -14.60 -7.57
CA LEU A 7 14.85 -15.44 -7.16
C LEU A 7 15.62 -14.82 -6.00
N ASP A 8 15.83 -13.53 -6.03
CA ASP A 8 16.52 -12.78 -4.98
C ASP A 8 15.70 -12.81 -3.67
N SER A 9 14.39 -12.64 -3.75
CA SER A 9 13.47 -12.80 -2.63
C SER A 9 13.51 -14.20 -2.01
N LEU A 10 13.60 -15.26 -2.85
CA LEU A 10 13.72 -16.64 -2.38
C LEU A 10 15.09 -16.91 -1.72
N ILE A 11 16.15 -16.28 -2.21
CA ILE A 11 17.53 -16.45 -1.68
C ILE A 11 17.74 -15.61 -0.41
N THR A 12 17.26 -14.36 -0.40
CA THR A 12 17.45 -13.42 0.72
C THR A 12 16.34 -13.48 1.76
N GLY A 13 15.20 -14.11 1.44
CA GLY A 13 13.99 -14.09 2.26
C GLY A 13 13.33 -12.71 2.35
N ARG A 14 13.73 -11.76 1.48
CA ARG A 14 13.17 -10.40 1.42
C ARG A 14 12.15 -10.28 0.31
N VAL A 15 11.07 -9.58 0.56
CA VAL A 15 10.08 -9.22 -0.45
C VAL A 15 10.44 -7.88 -1.11
N GLU A 16 10.14 -7.75 -2.40
CA GLU A 16 10.27 -6.50 -3.15
C GLU A 16 8.91 -6.11 -3.72
N PRO A 17 8.08 -5.41 -2.95
CA PRO A 17 6.77 -5.00 -3.42
C PRO A 17 6.88 -3.86 -4.44
N HIS A 18 5.94 -3.85 -5.37
CA HIS A 18 5.79 -2.80 -6.38
C HIS A 18 4.39 -2.19 -6.29
N ILE A 19 4.34 -0.88 -6.49
CA ILE A 19 3.08 -0.17 -6.73
C ILE A 19 2.83 -0.20 -8.24
N TYR A 20 1.58 -0.46 -8.61
CA TYR A 20 1.14 -0.36 -9.99
C TYR A 20 -0.17 0.43 -10.06
N ALA A 21 -0.39 1.05 -11.21
CA ALA A 21 -1.64 1.71 -11.50
C ALA A 21 -2.05 1.42 -12.94
N PHE A 22 -3.35 1.29 -13.17
CA PHE A 22 -3.91 1.14 -14.49
C PHE A 22 -5.25 1.87 -14.63
N THR A 23 -5.60 2.14 -15.86
CA THR A 23 -6.93 2.61 -16.26
C THR A 23 -7.64 1.54 -17.06
N THR A 24 -8.96 1.61 -17.10
CA THR A 24 -9.79 0.80 -17.98
C THR A 24 -10.96 1.64 -18.50
N ASN A 25 -11.31 1.49 -19.75
CA ASN A 25 -12.48 2.16 -20.31
C ASN A 25 -13.81 1.62 -19.76
N THR A 26 -13.79 0.48 -19.09
CA THR A 26 -14.95 -0.06 -18.36
C THR A 26 -15.34 0.82 -17.17
N ILE A 27 -14.36 1.47 -16.54
CA ILE A 27 -14.54 2.39 -15.41
C ILE A 27 -13.81 3.69 -15.76
N PRO A 28 -14.39 4.55 -16.62
CA PRO A 28 -13.75 5.77 -17.05
C PRO A 28 -13.58 6.77 -15.91
N ASN A 29 -12.55 7.60 -16.02
CA ASN A 29 -12.18 8.64 -15.04
C ASN A 29 -11.69 8.13 -13.67
N TYR A 30 -11.36 6.85 -13.57
CA TYR A 30 -10.79 6.26 -12.36
C TYR A 30 -9.43 5.67 -12.63
N LEU A 31 -8.53 5.80 -11.67
CA LEU A 31 -7.23 5.14 -11.65
C LEU A 31 -7.25 4.04 -10.60
N LYS A 32 -6.96 2.80 -11.00
CA LYS A 32 -6.75 1.68 -10.08
C LYS A 32 -5.32 1.76 -9.56
N VAL A 33 -5.17 1.71 -8.25
CA VAL A 33 -3.85 1.69 -7.59
C VAL A 33 -3.78 0.49 -6.65
N GLY A 34 -2.76 -0.33 -6.82
CA GLY A 34 -2.54 -1.51 -6.01
C GLY A 34 -1.07 -1.83 -5.84
N ASP A 35 -0.79 -2.87 -5.06
CA ASP A 35 0.55 -3.40 -4.88
C ASP A 35 0.61 -4.90 -5.18
N THR A 36 1.82 -5.39 -5.36
CA THR A 36 2.09 -6.82 -5.54
C THR A 36 3.51 -7.15 -5.10
N TYR A 37 3.70 -8.33 -4.49
CA TYR A 37 5.02 -8.92 -4.22
C TYR A 37 5.55 -9.74 -5.40
N ARG A 38 4.69 -9.99 -6.38
CA ARG A 38 5.02 -10.69 -7.63
C ARG A 38 5.26 -9.68 -8.74
N PRO A 39 5.80 -10.10 -9.89
CA PRO A 39 5.92 -9.22 -11.04
C PRO A 39 4.60 -8.51 -11.38
N VAL A 40 4.68 -7.21 -11.66
CA VAL A 40 3.50 -6.41 -12.01
C VAL A 40 2.79 -6.97 -13.23
N SER A 41 3.53 -7.47 -14.23
CA SER A 41 2.96 -8.09 -15.42
C SER A 41 2.04 -9.27 -15.10
N LYS A 42 2.40 -10.10 -14.13
CA LYS A 42 1.55 -11.23 -13.67
C LYS A 42 0.28 -10.72 -12.99
N ARG A 43 0.42 -9.73 -12.13
CA ARG A 43 -0.72 -9.14 -11.43
C ARG A 43 -1.70 -8.47 -12.39
N LEU A 44 -1.18 -7.74 -13.38
CA LEU A 44 -2.01 -7.13 -14.41
C LEU A 44 -2.73 -8.18 -15.29
N ASN A 45 -2.09 -9.31 -15.59
CA ASN A 45 -2.75 -10.39 -16.31
C ASN A 45 -3.93 -10.98 -15.53
N GLU A 46 -3.83 -11.08 -14.20
CA GLU A 46 -4.96 -11.47 -13.35
C GLU A 46 -6.10 -10.44 -13.42
N TRP A 47 -5.77 -9.14 -13.40
CA TRP A 47 -6.76 -8.08 -13.54
C TRP A 47 -7.43 -8.06 -14.92
N ARG A 48 -6.75 -8.52 -15.98
CA ARG A 48 -7.33 -8.62 -17.33
C ARG A 48 -8.47 -9.61 -17.41
N ASP A 49 -8.61 -10.55 -16.49
CA ASP A 49 -9.78 -11.43 -16.40
C ASP A 49 -11.06 -10.63 -16.12
N HIS A 50 -10.93 -9.51 -15.39
CA HIS A 50 -12.04 -8.60 -15.11
C HIS A 50 -12.10 -7.40 -16.06
N PHE A 51 -10.95 -6.92 -16.51
CA PHE A 51 -10.79 -5.74 -17.36
C PHE A 51 -9.85 -6.06 -18.53
N PRO A 52 -10.32 -6.72 -19.59
CA PRO A 52 -9.47 -7.19 -20.69
C PRO A 52 -8.68 -6.08 -21.37
N ASN A 53 -9.23 -4.85 -21.40
CA ASN A 53 -8.65 -3.68 -22.07
C ASN A 53 -7.93 -2.73 -21.11
N LEU A 54 -7.54 -3.20 -19.93
CA LEU A 54 -6.80 -2.34 -19.01
C LEU A 54 -5.49 -1.86 -19.63
N GLU A 55 -5.09 -0.66 -19.25
CA GLU A 55 -3.86 -0.02 -19.70
C GLU A 55 -2.99 0.35 -18.51
N LYS A 56 -1.80 -0.24 -18.44
CA LYS A 56 -0.84 0.08 -17.37
C LYS A 56 -0.40 1.54 -17.50
N LYS A 57 -0.50 2.30 -16.43
CA LYS A 57 -0.12 3.72 -16.36
C LYS A 57 1.10 3.96 -15.50
N PHE A 58 1.33 3.12 -14.49
CA PHE A 58 2.43 3.28 -13.56
C PHE A 58 2.92 1.93 -13.05
N GLU A 59 4.22 1.84 -12.83
CA GLU A 59 4.89 0.76 -12.12
C GLU A 59 6.11 1.34 -11.42
N GLY A 60 6.25 1.06 -10.14
CA GLY A 60 7.39 1.53 -9.36
C GLY A 60 7.62 0.70 -8.11
N SER A 61 8.84 0.74 -7.58
CA SER A 61 9.18 0.06 -6.34
C SER A 61 8.48 0.70 -5.14
N ALA A 62 7.98 -0.12 -4.23
CA ALA A 62 7.51 0.30 -2.92
C ALA A 62 8.59 0.20 -1.83
N LYS A 63 9.80 -0.09 -2.21
CA LYS A 63 10.96 -0.20 -1.33
C LYS A 63 11.45 1.20 -0.92
N ILE A 64 11.66 1.39 0.38
CA ILE A 64 12.27 2.61 0.92
C ILE A 64 13.75 2.39 1.17
N THR A 65 14.09 1.30 1.85
CA THR A 65 15.45 0.80 2.06
C THR A 65 15.49 -0.68 1.70
N ASP A 66 16.67 -1.32 1.79
CA ASP A 66 16.78 -2.76 1.56
C ASP A 66 15.91 -3.59 2.52
N ASP A 67 15.62 -3.05 3.70
CA ASP A 67 14.90 -3.74 4.76
C ASP A 67 13.47 -3.26 4.97
N VAL A 68 13.07 -2.13 4.36
CA VAL A 68 11.80 -1.45 4.66
C VAL A 68 11.04 -1.10 3.39
N TYR A 69 9.75 -1.38 3.39
CA TYR A 69 8.85 -1.03 2.30
C TYR A 69 7.52 -0.46 2.84
N PHE A 70 6.74 0.11 1.94
CA PHE A 70 5.36 0.54 2.20
C PHE A 70 4.38 -0.28 1.34
N ARG A 71 3.11 -0.21 1.71
CA ARG A 71 2.02 -0.89 0.99
C ARG A 71 1.18 0.15 0.23
N ASP A 72 0.34 -0.34 -0.67
CA ASP A 72 -0.61 0.49 -1.40
C ASP A 72 -1.53 1.34 -0.50
N PHE A 73 -1.77 0.90 0.72
CA PHE A 73 -2.53 1.66 1.71
C PHE A 73 -1.97 3.06 1.97
N ALA A 74 -0.65 3.22 1.94
CA ALA A 74 -0.02 4.52 2.09
C ALA A 74 -0.34 5.43 0.90
N VAL A 75 -0.26 4.91 -0.32
CA VAL A 75 -0.65 5.65 -1.52
C VAL A 75 -2.13 6.00 -1.51
N HIS A 76 -2.99 5.06 -1.15
CA HIS A 76 -4.43 5.29 -1.01
C HIS A 76 -4.73 6.40 0.01
N GLN A 77 -4.05 6.39 1.15
CA GLN A 77 -4.19 7.44 2.17
C GLN A 77 -3.84 8.82 1.61
N PHE A 78 -2.73 8.94 0.89
CA PHE A 78 -2.33 10.20 0.26
C PHE A 78 -3.38 10.67 -0.75
N LEU A 79 -3.87 9.79 -1.61
CA LEU A 79 -4.89 10.13 -2.60
C LEU A 79 -6.17 10.65 -1.94
N GLU A 80 -6.59 10.03 -0.85
CA GLU A 80 -7.82 10.42 -0.14
C GLU A 80 -7.63 11.69 0.69
N THR A 81 -6.53 11.83 1.42
CA THR A 81 -6.34 12.91 2.39
C THR A 81 -5.67 14.15 1.79
N ASP A 82 -4.65 13.98 0.94
CA ASP A 82 -3.84 15.07 0.42
C ASP A 82 -4.32 15.56 -0.95
N ARG A 83 -5.07 14.72 -1.68
CA ARG A 83 -5.59 15.04 -3.02
C ARG A 83 -7.10 14.97 -3.14
N ASP A 84 -7.81 14.65 -2.07
CA ASP A 84 -9.28 14.56 -2.02
C ASP A 84 -9.88 13.67 -3.13
N ARG A 85 -9.14 12.60 -3.51
CA ARG A 85 -9.64 11.64 -4.48
C ARG A 85 -10.62 10.68 -3.81
N THR A 86 -11.79 10.52 -4.38
CA THR A 86 -12.82 9.63 -3.85
C THR A 86 -12.71 8.24 -4.43
N ARG A 87 -12.98 7.24 -3.60
CA ARG A 87 -13.03 5.84 -4.05
C ARG A 87 -14.32 5.56 -4.83
N LEU A 88 -14.19 4.66 -5.80
CA LEU A 88 -15.34 4.09 -6.50
C LEU A 88 -16.30 3.44 -5.50
N GLN A 89 -17.59 3.72 -5.65
CA GLN A 89 -18.65 3.07 -4.90
C GLN A 89 -19.31 2.00 -5.77
N SER A 90 -19.70 0.88 -5.18
CA SER A 90 -20.34 -0.23 -5.93
C SER A 90 -21.61 0.18 -6.65
N GLU A 91 -22.36 1.15 -6.10
CA GLU A 91 -23.58 1.71 -6.66
C GLU A 91 -23.36 2.49 -7.97
N GLU A 92 -22.13 2.95 -8.20
CA GLU A 92 -21.76 3.68 -9.43
C GLU A 92 -21.55 2.75 -10.63
N LEU A 93 -21.43 1.43 -10.39
CA LEU A 93 -21.16 0.45 -11.44
C LEU A 93 -22.43 -0.21 -11.97
N PRO A 94 -22.49 -0.44 -13.30
CA PRO A 94 -23.51 -1.32 -13.89
C PRO A 94 -23.43 -2.73 -13.32
N ALA A 95 -24.56 -3.44 -13.30
CA ALA A 95 -24.60 -4.84 -12.91
C ALA A 95 -23.64 -5.69 -13.77
N GLY A 96 -22.93 -6.63 -13.12
CA GLY A 96 -22.01 -7.55 -13.80
C GLY A 96 -20.58 -7.03 -13.95
N ILE A 97 -20.29 -5.80 -13.55
CA ILE A 97 -18.92 -5.27 -13.53
C ILE A 97 -18.26 -5.60 -12.19
N TYR A 98 -17.05 -6.13 -12.24
CA TYR A 98 -16.27 -6.45 -11.05
C TYR A 98 -15.95 -5.18 -10.26
N TYR A 99 -16.28 -5.19 -8.97
CA TYR A 99 -16.04 -4.06 -8.09
C TYR A 99 -14.73 -4.20 -7.32
N SER A 100 -13.99 -3.10 -7.25
CA SER A 100 -12.87 -2.91 -6.32
C SER A 100 -12.91 -1.49 -5.78
N LYS A 101 -12.71 -1.35 -4.47
CA LYS A 101 -12.60 -0.06 -3.80
C LYS A 101 -11.28 0.67 -4.05
N GLU A 102 -10.36 0.05 -4.79
CA GLU A 102 -9.03 0.60 -5.08
C GLU A 102 -8.98 1.44 -6.36
N PHE A 103 -10.13 1.82 -6.88
CA PHE A 103 -10.28 2.80 -7.97
C PHE A 103 -10.56 4.19 -7.39
N PHE A 104 -9.75 5.17 -7.82
CA PHE A 104 -9.81 6.54 -7.33
C PHE A 104 -10.22 7.50 -8.44
N LYS A 105 -11.28 8.28 -8.20
CA LYS A 105 -11.85 9.21 -9.17
C LYS A 105 -10.89 10.35 -9.47
N ALA A 106 -10.65 10.59 -10.75
CA ALA A 106 -9.80 11.66 -11.28
C ALA A 106 -8.34 11.63 -10.77
N ALA A 107 -7.90 10.53 -10.13
CA ALA A 107 -6.52 10.36 -9.74
C ALA A 107 -5.61 10.19 -10.95
N THR A 108 -4.40 10.74 -10.85
CA THR A 108 -3.42 10.77 -11.93
C THR A 108 -2.16 10.00 -11.54
N VAL A 109 -1.34 9.68 -12.53
CA VAL A 109 0.00 9.09 -12.30
C VAL A 109 0.89 10.06 -11.49
N ASP A 110 0.76 11.36 -11.72
CA ASP A 110 1.50 12.36 -10.93
C ASP A 110 1.09 12.34 -9.47
N ASP A 111 -0.19 12.13 -9.16
CA ASP A 111 -0.66 11.93 -7.79
C ASP A 111 0.03 10.73 -7.14
N VAL A 112 0.21 9.63 -7.87
CA VAL A 112 0.90 8.43 -7.37
C VAL A 112 2.38 8.69 -7.12
N ARG A 113 3.05 9.39 -8.03
CA ARG A 113 4.46 9.78 -7.87
C ARG A 113 4.67 10.68 -6.66
N GLU A 114 3.83 11.69 -6.51
CA GLU A 114 3.85 12.60 -5.36
C GLU A 114 3.57 11.87 -4.05
N ALA A 115 2.66 10.89 -4.05
CA ALA A 115 2.41 10.03 -2.90
C ALA A 115 3.67 9.28 -2.48
N ILE A 116 4.39 8.69 -3.43
CA ILE A 116 5.62 7.93 -3.16
C ILE A 116 6.72 8.85 -2.61
N GLU A 117 6.84 10.06 -3.14
CA GLU A 117 7.78 11.08 -2.60
C GLU A 117 7.42 11.46 -1.16
N ASP A 118 6.16 11.72 -0.89
CA ASP A 118 5.66 12.05 0.45
C ASP A 118 5.89 10.92 1.46
N ILE A 119 5.68 9.67 1.03
CA ILE A 119 5.92 8.49 1.84
C ILE A 119 7.42 8.34 2.18
N ASN A 120 8.30 8.52 1.20
CA ASN A 120 9.74 8.47 1.43
C ASN A 120 10.23 9.58 2.37
N GLU A 121 9.69 10.78 2.22
CA GLU A 121 9.99 11.92 3.09
C GLU A 121 9.50 11.67 4.53
N ASP A 122 8.28 11.17 4.68
CA ASP A 122 7.71 10.79 5.98
C ASP A 122 8.61 9.79 6.71
N TYR A 123 9.13 8.80 5.99
CA TYR A 123 10.04 7.82 6.58
C TYR A 123 11.37 8.46 7.02
N ARG A 124 11.98 9.30 6.20
CA ARG A 124 13.24 9.99 6.52
C ARG A 124 13.09 10.92 7.73
N GLU A 125 11.99 11.64 7.81
CA GLU A 125 11.70 12.59 8.87
C GLU A 125 11.09 11.95 10.11
N LYS A 126 10.74 10.66 10.06
CA LYS A 126 10.07 9.92 11.14
C LYS A 126 8.79 10.59 11.62
N ALA A 127 8.06 11.21 10.69
CA ALA A 127 6.84 11.96 11.00
C ALA A 127 5.66 11.05 11.40
N GLY A 128 5.71 9.77 11.01
CA GLY A 128 4.73 8.77 11.46
C GLY A 128 3.36 8.86 10.78
N LYS A 129 3.28 9.50 9.62
CA LYS A 129 2.04 9.63 8.84
C LYS A 129 1.59 8.31 8.23
N TYR A 130 2.53 7.46 7.79
CA TYR A 130 2.27 6.20 7.11
C TYR A 130 2.81 4.99 7.88
N HIS A 131 2.34 3.82 7.51
CA HIS A 131 2.82 2.54 8.02
C HIS A 131 3.91 1.96 7.12
N TYR A 132 4.94 1.39 7.75
CA TYR A 132 6.06 0.74 7.08
C TYR A 132 6.19 -0.71 7.54
N TYR A 133 6.83 -1.54 6.71
CA TYR A 133 6.92 -2.97 6.91
C TYR A 133 8.35 -3.44 6.73
N ASP A 134 8.72 -4.45 7.51
CA ASP A 134 10.01 -5.12 7.37
C ASP A 134 9.98 -6.08 6.18
N ALA A 135 10.99 -5.99 5.31
CA ALA A 135 11.04 -6.77 4.06
C ALA A 135 11.25 -8.28 4.30
N THR A 136 11.79 -8.67 5.45
CA THR A 136 12.03 -10.08 5.81
C THR A 136 10.85 -10.69 6.52
N THR A 137 10.31 -10.01 7.54
CA THR A 137 9.22 -10.53 8.36
C THR A 137 7.83 -10.20 7.84
N GLN A 138 7.72 -9.19 6.97
CA GLN A 138 6.48 -8.61 6.48
C GLN A 138 5.60 -8.03 7.61
N LEU A 139 6.18 -7.81 8.77
CA LEU A 139 5.53 -7.17 9.91
C LEU A 139 5.80 -5.66 9.91
N PRO A 140 4.92 -4.86 10.54
CA PRO A 140 5.17 -3.44 10.72
C PRO A 140 6.52 -3.18 11.40
N THR A 141 7.20 -2.11 10.98
CA THR A 141 8.54 -1.78 11.48
C THR A 141 8.53 -1.34 12.94
N THR A 142 9.65 -1.57 13.63
CA THR A 142 9.83 -1.23 15.04
C THR A 142 9.77 0.27 15.34
N GLU A 143 10.09 1.14 14.37
CA GLU A 143 10.07 2.60 14.60
C GLU A 143 8.64 3.15 14.80
N LYS A 144 7.68 2.61 14.06
CA LYS A 144 6.28 2.95 14.29
C LYS A 144 5.69 2.11 15.44
N TYR A 145 6.23 0.92 15.66
CA TYR A 145 5.94 0.11 16.82
C TYR A 145 6.42 0.75 18.11
N ALA A 146 7.55 1.48 18.11
CA ALA A 146 8.04 2.14 19.31
C ALA A 146 7.04 3.20 19.82
N SER A 147 6.33 3.91 18.94
CA SER A 147 5.24 4.80 19.37
C SER A 147 3.97 4.05 19.78
N LEU A 148 3.71 2.89 19.17
CA LEU A 148 2.61 1.98 19.52
C LEU A 148 2.97 1.11 20.72
N GLU A 149 4.21 0.67 20.86
CA GLU A 149 4.70 -0.05 22.04
C GLU A 149 4.73 0.83 23.29
N CYS A 150 5.10 2.10 23.17
CA CYS A 150 4.93 3.04 24.28
C CYS A 150 3.45 3.18 24.66
N GLY A 151 2.52 3.20 23.69
CA GLY A 151 1.08 3.17 23.94
C GLY A 151 0.60 1.83 24.50
N PHE A 152 1.11 0.71 23.99
CA PHE A 152 0.73 -0.64 24.38
C PHE A 152 1.35 -1.04 25.73
N LEU A 153 2.61 -0.71 25.99
CA LEU A 153 3.25 -0.90 27.30
C LEU A 153 2.63 0.01 28.36
N ALA A 154 2.24 1.24 27.99
CA ALA A 154 1.49 2.12 28.89
C ALA A 154 0.10 1.55 29.21
N LEU A 155 -0.57 0.88 28.26
CA LEU A 155 -1.85 0.18 28.46
C LEU A 155 -1.68 -1.09 29.31
N ILE A 156 -0.64 -1.86 29.11
CA ILE A 156 -0.31 -3.04 29.93
C ILE A 156 0.08 -2.60 31.34
N SER A 157 0.89 -1.56 31.47
CA SER A 157 1.27 -0.99 32.78
C SER A 157 0.06 -0.45 33.54
N LYS A 158 -0.89 0.22 32.86
CA LYS A 158 -2.15 0.65 33.47
C LYS A 158 -3.03 -0.51 33.87
N ARG A 159 -3.09 -1.59 33.10
CA ARG A 159 -3.84 -2.81 33.48
C ARG A 159 -3.21 -3.51 34.67
N GLN A 160 -1.89 -3.57 34.77
CA GLN A 160 -1.18 -4.15 35.91
C GLN A 160 -1.35 -3.30 37.17
N SER A 161 -1.33 -1.97 37.06
CA SER A 161 -1.57 -1.07 38.19
C SER A 161 -3.02 -1.12 38.67
N MET A 162 -4.00 -1.37 37.79
CA MET A 162 -5.39 -1.58 38.19
C MET A 162 -5.65 -2.92 38.86
N HIS A 163 -4.83 -3.94 38.61
CA HIS A 163 -4.90 -5.26 39.33
C HIS A 163 -4.23 -5.25 40.69
N LEU A 164 -3.30 -4.33 40.92
CA LEU A 164 -2.57 -4.21 42.21
C LEU A 164 -3.30 -3.28 43.21
N SER A 165 -4.37 -2.59 42.81
CA SER A 165 -5.11 -1.65 43.64
C SER A 165 -6.46 -2.19 44.15
N LYS A 166 -6.66 -3.51 44.22
CA LYS A 166 -7.77 -4.09 44.98
C LYS A 166 -7.24 -4.64 46.33
N PRO A 167 -7.78 -4.16 47.46
CA PRO A 167 -7.50 -4.74 48.77
C PRO A 167 -8.06 -6.15 48.90
#